data_477225d51bd47732ef8170f6bf3ce1c0
#
_entry.id   477225d51bd47732ef8170f6bf3ce1c0
#
_cell.length_a   1.000
_cell.length_b   1.000
_cell.length_c   1.000
_cell.angle_alpha   90.00
_cell.angle_beta   90.00
_cell.angle_gamma   90.00
#
_symmetry.space_group_name_H-M   'P 1'
#
loop_
_entity.id
_entity.type
_entity.pdbx_description
1 polymer ?
#
loop_
_entity_poly.entity_id
_entity_poly.type
_entity_poly.pdbx_seq_one_letter_code
_entity_poly.pdbx_strand_id
1 'polypeptide(L)'
;MTTDHSHLRTIVNEDGAAVLDTERGTISTLNTTGAYIWQALERGEREEDIVTGLARETGSTPEVIRQDVGEFLAALREQKMLSR
;
A
#
# COMPACT_ATOMS: atom_id res chain seq x y z
N MET A 1 -16.86 -8.22 -1.90
CA MET A 1 -17.21 -6.99 -1.23
C MET A 1 -16.09 -5.98 -1.28
N THR A 2 -16.42 -4.75 -1.49
CA THR A 2 -15.45 -3.68 -1.62
C THR A 2 -14.87 -3.29 -0.26
N THR A 3 -13.57 -3.04 -0.23
CA THR A 3 -12.92 -2.51 0.95
C THR A 3 -13.36 -1.06 1.16
N ASP A 4 -13.83 -0.75 2.35
CA ASP A 4 -14.28 0.59 2.66
C ASP A 4 -13.14 1.38 3.30
N HIS A 5 -12.66 2.38 2.58
CA HIS A 5 -11.56 3.24 3.04
C HIS A 5 -12.05 4.65 3.40
N SER A 6 -13.35 4.81 3.64
CA SER A 6 -13.91 6.14 3.88
C SER A 6 -13.33 6.81 5.11
N HIS A 7 -12.83 6.03 6.08
CA HIS A 7 -12.20 6.56 7.29
C HIS A 7 -10.70 6.76 7.14
N LEU A 8 -10.14 6.44 5.96
CA LEU A 8 -8.70 6.57 5.72
C LEU A 8 -8.46 7.73 4.75
N ARG A 9 -7.48 8.55 5.09
CA ARG A 9 -7.08 9.66 4.25
C ARG A 9 -5.62 9.55 3.92
N THR A 10 -5.28 9.70 2.65
CA THR A 10 -3.92 9.54 2.18
C THR A 10 -3.37 10.86 1.72
N ILE A 11 -2.20 11.21 2.24
CA ILE A 11 -1.44 12.39 1.82
C ILE A 11 -0.14 11.89 1.22
N VAL A 12 0.11 12.23 -0.05
CA VAL A 12 1.27 11.75 -0.79
C VAL A 12 2.23 12.90 -1.00
N ASN A 13 3.53 12.64 -0.81
CA ASN A 13 4.58 13.60 -1.09
C ASN A 13 5.76 12.88 -1.74
N GLU A 14 6.87 13.61 -1.94
CA GLU A 14 8.03 13.06 -2.64
C GLU A 14 8.69 11.92 -1.87
N ASP A 15 8.56 11.91 -0.56
CA ASP A 15 9.24 10.92 0.28
C ASP A 15 8.37 9.71 0.60
N GLY A 16 7.12 9.72 0.17
CA GLY A 16 6.22 8.62 0.43
C GLY A 16 4.80 9.10 0.68
N ALA A 17 4.15 8.54 1.68
CA ALA A 17 2.78 8.90 1.99
C ALA A 17 2.51 8.77 3.48
N ALA A 18 1.48 9.46 3.93
CA ALA A 18 0.94 9.29 5.26
C ALA A 18 -0.52 8.90 5.14
N VAL A 19 -0.92 7.86 5.87
CA VAL A 19 -2.31 7.40 5.87
C VAL A 19 -2.88 7.71 7.25
N LEU A 20 -3.90 8.55 7.27
CA LEU A 20 -4.56 8.97 8.50
C LEU A 20 -5.82 8.14 8.68
N ASP A 21 -5.91 7.46 9.82
CA ASP A 21 -7.10 6.71 10.19
C ASP A 21 -7.93 7.59 11.13
N THR A 22 -9.02 8.14 10.60
CA THR A 22 -9.83 9.09 11.36
C THR A 22 -10.66 8.42 12.43
N GLU A 23 -10.91 7.12 12.31
CA GLU A 23 -11.66 6.40 13.35
C GLU A 23 -10.78 6.07 14.54
N ARG A 24 -9.52 5.76 14.30
CA ARG A 24 -8.59 5.39 15.37
C ARG A 24 -7.74 6.55 15.84
N GLY A 25 -7.69 7.62 15.05
CA GLY A 25 -6.84 8.76 15.35
C GLY A 25 -5.37 8.44 15.22
N THR A 26 -5.00 7.55 14.30
CA THR A 26 -3.62 7.15 14.10
C THR A 26 -3.11 7.56 12.74
N ILE A 27 -1.80 7.73 12.63
CA ILE A 27 -1.13 8.07 11.38
C ILE A 27 -0.09 6.99 11.09
N SER A 28 -0.13 6.45 9.87
CA SER A 28 0.87 5.50 9.41
C SER A 28 1.65 6.15 8.28
N THR A 29 2.99 6.09 8.36
CA THR A 29 3.82 6.65 7.31
C THR A 29 4.34 5.53 6.41
N LEU A 30 4.40 5.84 5.12
CA LEU A 30 4.85 4.90 4.11
C LEU A 30 6.01 5.52 3.35
N ASN A 31 7.03 4.70 3.05
CA ASN A 31 8.11 5.15 2.17
C ASN A 31 7.59 5.15 0.73
N THR A 32 8.45 5.52 -0.23
CA THR A 32 8.01 5.63 -1.63
C THR A 32 7.47 4.32 -2.17
N THR A 33 8.09 3.20 -1.82
CA THR A 33 7.61 1.89 -2.26
C THR A 33 6.23 1.59 -1.67
N GLY A 34 6.08 1.81 -0.36
CA GLY A 34 4.80 1.60 0.31
C GLY A 34 3.71 2.51 -0.26
N ALA A 35 4.06 3.76 -0.56
CA ALA A 35 3.11 4.68 -1.14
C ALA A 35 2.65 4.21 -2.51
N TYR A 36 3.57 3.69 -3.32
CA TYR A 36 3.20 3.13 -4.62
C TYR A 36 2.19 2.00 -4.47
N ILE A 37 2.49 1.07 -3.56
CA ILE A 37 1.62 -0.09 -3.33
C ILE A 37 0.26 0.38 -2.83
N TRP A 38 0.25 1.29 -1.87
CA TRP A 38 -0.99 1.79 -1.29
C TRP A 38 -1.89 2.44 -2.34
N GLN A 39 -1.31 3.31 -3.18
CA GLN A 39 -2.07 3.97 -4.22
C GLN A 39 -2.59 2.98 -5.26
N ALA A 40 -1.80 1.95 -5.58
CA ALA A 40 -2.25 0.92 -6.51
C ALA A 40 -3.44 0.16 -5.95
N LEU A 41 -3.41 -0.13 -4.65
CA LEU A 41 -4.53 -0.79 -3.98
C LEU A 41 -5.78 0.10 -4.02
N GLU A 42 -5.60 1.40 -3.83
CA GLU A 42 -6.73 2.33 -3.88
C GLU A 42 -7.35 2.37 -5.27
N ARG A 43 -6.54 2.15 -6.31
CA ARG A 43 -7.05 2.07 -7.69
C ARG A 43 -7.69 0.72 -8.01
N GLY A 44 -7.64 -0.23 -7.08
CA GLY A 44 -8.20 -1.55 -7.30
C GLY A 44 -7.30 -2.51 -8.05
N GLU A 45 -6.01 -2.24 -8.13
CA GLU A 45 -5.08 -3.12 -8.83
C GLU A 45 -4.87 -4.40 -8.05
N ARG A 46 -4.64 -5.47 -8.78
CA ARG A 46 -4.38 -6.77 -8.18
C ARG A 46 -2.92 -6.86 -7.76
N GLU A 47 -2.65 -7.73 -6.78
CA GLU A 47 -1.29 -7.88 -6.25
C GLU A 47 -0.28 -8.17 -7.35
N GLU A 48 -0.60 -9.04 -8.31
CA GLU A 48 0.32 -9.38 -9.38
C GLU A 48 0.63 -8.18 -10.27
N ASP A 49 -0.37 -7.35 -10.52
CA ASP A 49 -0.17 -6.14 -11.31
C ASP A 49 0.70 -5.13 -10.58
N ILE A 50 0.53 -5.05 -9.27
CA ILE A 50 1.37 -4.18 -8.44
C ILE A 50 2.81 -4.65 -8.49
N VAL A 51 3.02 -5.97 -8.35
CA VAL A 51 4.37 -6.54 -8.41
C VAL A 51 5.02 -6.23 -9.76
N THR A 52 4.29 -6.47 -10.85
CA THR A 52 4.82 -6.24 -12.20
C THR A 52 5.18 -4.78 -12.42
N GLY A 53 4.29 -3.87 -12.03
CA GLY A 53 4.53 -2.45 -12.21
C GLY A 53 5.70 -1.96 -11.38
N LEU A 54 5.77 -2.40 -10.13
CA LEU A 54 6.82 -1.95 -9.23
C LEU A 54 8.18 -2.50 -9.65
N ALA A 55 8.21 -3.76 -10.09
CA ALA A 55 9.46 -4.35 -10.59
C ALA A 55 9.98 -3.57 -11.80
N ARG A 56 9.07 -3.17 -12.68
CA ARG A 56 9.44 -2.37 -13.85
C ARG A 56 9.99 -1.00 -13.44
N GLU A 57 9.34 -0.37 -12.47
CA GLU A 57 9.74 0.96 -12.02
C GLU A 57 11.11 0.95 -11.33
N THR A 58 11.38 -0.09 -10.53
CA THR A 58 12.60 -0.13 -9.72
C THR A 58 13.72 -0.89 -10.38
N GLY A 59 13.43 -1.69 -11.41
CA GLY A 59 14.43 -2.57 -12.02
C GLY A 59 14.78 -3.79 -11.18
N SER A 60 14.06 -4.02 -10.09
CA SER A 60 14.28 -5.19 -9.24
C SER A 60 13.61 -6.42 -9.82
N THR A 61 14.06 -7.60 -9.38
CA THR A 61 13.47 -8.83 -9.85
C THR A 61 12.06 -9.00 -9.27
N PRO A 62 11.14 -9.62 -10.03
CA PRO A 62 9.78 -9.81 -9.52
C PRO A 62 9.70 -10.61 -8.22
N GLU A 63 10.62 -11.56 -8.01
CA GLU A 63 10.61 -12.32 -6.76
C GLU A 63 10.85 -11.45 -5.55
N VAL A 64 11.81 -10.53 -5.63
CA VAL A 64 12.11 -9.62 -4.54
C VAL A 64 10.92 -8.71 -4.28
N ILE A 65 10.35 -8.17 -5.35
CA ILE A 65 9.22 -7.26 -5.23
C ILE A 65 8.00 -8.00 -4.66
N ARG A 66 7.78 -9.24 -5.10
CA ARG A 66 6.63 -10.01 -4.61
C ARG A 66 6.73 -10.21 -3.10
N GLN A 67 7.93 -10.51 -2.62
CA GLN A 67 8.14 -10.66 -1.18
C GLN A 67 7.85 -9.35 -0.45
N ASP A 68 8.38 -8.25 -0.96
CA ASP A 68 8.17 -6.94 -0.33
C ASP A 68 6.69 -6.56 -0.31
N VAL A 69 6.00 -6.77 -1.43
CA VAL A 69 4.57 -6.46 -1.51
C VAL A 69 3.79 -7.33 -0.53
N GLY A 70 4.13 -8.62 -0.46
CA GLY A 70 3.46 -9.53 0.46
C GLY A 70 3.62 -9.11 1.92
N GLU A 71 4.84 -8.71 2.29
CA GLU A 71 5.10 -8.24 3.66
C GLU A 71 4.33 -6.96 3.96
N PHE A 72 4.30 -6.05 3.00
CA PHE A 72 3.57 -4.80 3.17
C PHE A 72 2.08 -5.05 3.35
N LEU A 73 1.51 -5.93 2.53
CA LEU A 73 0.09 -6.25 2.64
C LEU A 73 -0.23 -6.92 3.96
N ALA A 74 0.66 -7.81 4.43
CA ALA A 74 0.47 -8.45 5.72
C ALA A 74 0.47 -7.42 6.86
N ALA A 75 1.39 -6.45 6.79
CA ALA A 75 1.43 -5.38 7.79
C ALA A 75 0.17 -4.55 7.77
N LEU A 76 -0.36 -4.24 6.59
CA LEU A 76 -1.61 -3.50 6.49
C LEU A 76 -2.77 -4.25 7.11
N ARG A 77 -2.82 -5.57 6.90
CA ARG A 77 -3.88 -6.38 7.50
C ARG A 77 -3.77 -6.40 9.01
N GLU A 78 -2.56 -6.48 9.53
CA GLU A 78 -2.36 -6.45 10.98
C GLU A 78 -2.79 -5.13 11.58
N GLN A 79 -2.57 -4.05 10.86
CA GLN A 79 -2.99 -2.72 11.30
C GLN A 79 -4.45 -2.44 10.98
N LYS A 80 -5.13 -3.41 10.38
CA LYS A 80 -6.55 -3.31 10.01
C LYS A 80 -6.81 -2.16 9.04
N MET A 81 -5.82 -1.86 8.21
CA MET A 81 -5.98 -0.87 7.15
C MET A 81 -6.55 -1.49 5.88
N LEU A 82 -6.63 -2.82 5.83
CA LEU A 82 -7.34 -3.55 4.79
C LEU A 82 -8.46 -4.32 5.45
N SER A 83 -9.57 -4.48 4.74
CA SER A 83 -10.77 -5.08 5.31
C SER A 83 -10.73 -6.59 5.36
N ARG A 84 -9.66 -7.23 4.99
CA ARG A 84 -9.53 -8.67 5.12
C ARG A 84 -8.10 -9.11 5.18
#